data_22b3b755142576339979225f391e63dd
#
_entry.id   22b3b755142576339979225f391e63dd
#
_cell.length_a   1.000
_cell.length_b   1.000
_cell.length_c   1.000
_cell.angle_alpha   90.00
_cell.angle_beta   90.00
_cell.angle_gamma   90.00
#
_symmetry.space_group_name_H-M   'P 1'
#
loop_
_entity.id
_entity.type
_entity.pdbx_description
1 polymer ?
#
loop_
_entity_poly.entity_id
_entity_poly.type
_entity_poly.pdbx_seq_one_letter_code
_entity_poly.pdbx_strand_id
1 'polypeptide(L)'
;MLFWRKFEDKLAQVYIKQKVRGFLHLYNGQEAVLAGALHAMDLSKDKMITAYRNHPQPIGMGVDPRKVMAELYGKGTGTSQGLGGSMHIFSKEHGFYGGHGIVGGQIPLGAGLAFADKYFGRDGVTLTFMGDGATRQGSLHETFNLAMLWNLPVVFCVENNGYAMGTSVERTANHSEIWKLGHQGEHP
;
A
#
# COMPACT_ATOMS: atom_id res chain seq x y z
N MET A 1 7.21 -14.88 1.55
CA MET A 1 8.30 -14.08 0.98
C MET A 1 8.86 -14.65 -0.33
N LEU A 2 9.41 -15.90 -0.36
CA LEU A 2 10.03 -16.46 -1.58
C LEU A 2 9.10 -16.51 -2.80
N PHE A 3 7.82 -16.85 -2.60
CA PHE A 3 6.83 -16.86 -3.67
C PHE A 3 6.63 -15.46 -4.27
N TRP A 4 6.50 -14.43 -3.44
CA TRP A 4 6.34 -13.04 -3.89
C TRP A 4 7.56 -12.55 -4.67
N ARG A 5 8.77 -12.86 -4.19
CA ARG A 5 10.00 -12.55 -4.91
C ARG A 5 10.00 -13.18 -6.32
N LYS A 6 9.69 -14.47 -6.41
CA LYS A 6 9.63 -15.18 -7.70
C LYS A 6 8.52 -14.65 -8.61
N PHE A 7 7.39 -14.23 -8.04
CA PHE A 7 6.30 -13.60 -8.79
C PHE A 7 6.77 -12.28 -9.42
N GLU A 8 7.41 -11.41 -8.63
CA GLU A 8 7.93 -10.13 -9.10
C GLU A 8 9.08 -10.31 -10.11
N ASP A 9 9.99 -11.24 -9.89
CA ASP A 9 11.06 -11.55 -10.84
C ASP A 9 10.50 -12.04 -12.18
N LYS A 10 9.44 -12.87 -12.13
CA LYS A 10 8.74 -13.31 -13.34
C LYS A 10 8.03 -12.14 -14.02
N LEU A 11 7.43 -11.26 -13.24
CA LEU A 11 6.76 -10.08 -13.76
C LEU A 11 7.75 -9.13 -14.47
N ALA A 12 8.94 -8.91 -13.91
CA ALA A 12 10.00 -8.15 -14.56
C ALA A 12 10.37 -8.74 -15.93
N GLN A 13 10.51 -10.07 -16.01
CA GLN A 13 10.83 -10.76 -17.27
C GLN A 13 9.75 -10.58 -18.34
N VAL A 14 8.47 -10.65 -17.96
CA VAL A 14 7.37 -10.51 -18.92
C VAL A 14 7.12 -9.05 -19.29
N TYR A 15 7.48 -8.11 -18.42
CA TYR A 15 7.45 -6.68 -18.71
C TYR A 15 8.44 -6.30 -19.79
N ILE A 16 9.69 -6.79 -19.71
CA ILE A 16 10.72 -6.60 -20.75
C ILE A 16 10.22 -7.12 -22.11
N LYS A 17 9.42 -8.19 -22.11
CA LYS A 17 8.78 -8.74 -23.31
C LYS A 17 7.53 -7.96 -23.77
N GLN A 18 7.27 -6.81 -23.16
CA GLN A 18 6.13 -5.94 -23.47
C GLN A 18 4.75 -6.64 -23.36
N LYS A 19 4.63 -7.65 -22.48
CA LYS A 19 3.38 -8.36 -22.22
C LYS A 19 2.50 -7.66 -21.18
N VAL A 20 3.09 -6.82 -20.35
CA VAL A 20 2.43 -5.96 -19.36
C VAL A 20 2.62 -4.51 -19.82
N ARG A 21 1.55 -3.73 -19.79
CA ARG A 21 1.55 -2.34 -20.24
C ARG A 21 1.51 -1.37 -19.07
N GLY A 22 1.87 -0.12 -19.34
CA GLY A 22 1.88 0.97 -18.36
C GLY A 22 3.12 0.95 -17.49
N PHE A 23 3.07 1.69 -16.38
CA PHE A 23 4.16 1.76 -15.42
C PHE A 23 4.15 0.55 -14.49
N LEU A 24 5.31 -0.06 -14.30
CA LEU A 24 5.50 -1.22 -13.43
C LEU A 24 6.36 -0.83 -12.23
N HIS A 25 5.88 -1.16 -11.03
CA HIS A 25 6.62 -0.97 -9.79
C HIS A 25 6.70 -2.29 -9.01
N LEU A 26 7.90 -2.86 -8.96
CA LEU A 26 8.14 -4.14 -8.28
C LEU A 26 8.31 -3.94 -6.78
N TYR A 27 7.90 -4.94 -6.01
CA TYR A 27 7.98 -4.97 -4.54
C TYR A 27 9.25 -5.67 -4.02
N ASN A 28 10.20 -5.98 -4.91
CA ASN A 28 11.44 -6.68 -4.56
C ASN A 28 12.19 -5.96 -3.44
N GLY A 29 12.57 -6.71 -2.40
CA GLY A 29 13.30 -6.19 -1.25
C GLY A 29 12.44 -5.76 -0.06
N GLN A 30 11.12 -5.63 -0.23
CA GLN A 30 10.19 -5.19 0.82
C GLN A 30 9.32 -6.34 1.38
N GLU A 31 9.56 -7.58 0.97
CA GLU A 31 8.72 -8.74 1.30
C GLU A 31 8.62 -9.01 2.80
N ALA A 32 9.67 -8.70 3.55
CA ALA A 32 9.68 -8.91 5.01
C ALA A 32 8.71 -7.97 5.74
N VAL A 33 8.55 -6.73 5.27
CA VAL A 33 7.60 -5.76 5.81
C VAL A 33 6.17 -6.30 5.66
N LEU A 34 5.83 -6.74 4.45
CA LEU A 34 4.51 -7.33 4.18
C LEU A 34 4.28 -8.62 4.98
N ALA A 35 5.30 -9.50 5.07
CA ALA A 35 5.17 -10.75 5.82
C ALA A 35 4.90 -10.51 7.30
N GLY A 36 5.59 -9.55 7.91
CA GLY A 36 5.37 -9.15 9.30
C GLY A 36 3.98 -8.56 9.51
N ALA A 37 3.55 -7.66 8.62
CA ALA A 37 2.23 -7.05 8.68
C ALA A 37 1.12 -8.09 8.60
N LEU A 38 1.16 -8.99 7.61
CA LEU A 38 0.16 -10.05 7.44
C LEU A 38 0.12 -11.04 8.62
N HIS A 39 1.26 -11.28 9.28
CA HIS A 39 1.30 -12.12 10.46
C HIS A 39 0.60 -11.48 11.67
N ALA A 40 0.62 -10.17 11.75
CA ALA A 40 -0.02 -9.41 12.82
C ALA A 40 -1.51 -9.13 12.57
N MET A 41 -1.98 -9.21 11.31
CA MET A 41 -3.36 -8.93 10.92
C MET A 41 -4.30 -10.12 11.20
N ASP A 42 -5.54 -9.79 11.53
CA ASP A 42 -6.68 -10.70 11.43
C ASP A 42 -7.35 -10.49 10.07
N LEU A 43 -7.03 -11.35 9.09
CA LEU A 43 -7.52 -11.23 7.71
C LEU A 43 -9.05 -11.39 7.57
N SER A 44 -9.76 -11.80 8.65
CA SER A 44 -11.21 -11.88 8.63
C SER A 44 -11.91 -10.52 8.79
N LYS A 45 -11.20 -9.52 9.31
CA LYS A 45 -11.77 -8.20 9.65
C LYS A 45 -10.90 -7.01 9.28
N ASP A 46 -9.57 -7.18 9.29
CA ASP A 46 -8.64 -6.10 9.01
C ASP A 46 -8.56 -5.78 7.53
N LYS A 47 -8.17 -4.56 7.25
CA LYS A 47 -8.09 -4.02 5.89
C LYS A 47 -6.69 -3.54 5.56
N MET A 48 -6.36 -3.60 4.29
CA MET A 48 -5.11 -3.08 3.77
C MET A 48 -5.36 -2.17 2.56
N ILE A 49 -4.65 -1.06 2.54
CA ILE A 49 -4.59 -0.14 1.41
C ILE A 49 -3.14 0.30 1.21
N THR A 50 -2.69 0.46 -0.02
CA THR A 50 -1.29 0.77 -0.31
C THR A 50 -1.14 1.73 -1.49
N ALA A 51 0.09 2.12 -1.76
CA ALA A 51 0.49 2.84 -2.97
C ALA A 51 0.57 1.89 -4.18
N TYR A 52 1.18 2.34 -5.23
CA TYR A 52 1.29 1.69 -6.54
C TYR A 52 2.17 0.43 -6.58
N ARG A 53 2.99 0.16 -5.56
CA ARG A 53 3.86 -1.04 -5.45
C ARG A 53 3.12 -2.13 -4.67
N ASN A 54 2.15 -2.78 -5.34
CA ASN A 54 1.06 -3.47 -4.65
C ASN A 54 0.77 -4.91 -5.11
N HIS A 55 1.68 -5.58 -5.83
CA HIS A 55 1.38 -6.92 -6.35
C HIS A 55 1.35 -8.02 -5.28
N PRO A 56 2.28 -8.09 -4.30
CA PRO A 56 2.28 -9.12 -3.28
C PRO A 56 1.19 -8.96 -2.23
N GLN A 57 0.73 -7.75 -1.94
CA GLN A 57 -0.23 -7.46 -0.89
C GLN A 57 -1.55 -8.22 -1.08
N PRO A 58 -2.26 -8.11 -2.23
CA PRO A 58 -3.49 -8.87 -2.44
C PRO A 58 -3.25 -10.38 -2.42
N ILE A 59 -2.11 -10.85 -2.94
CA ILE A 59 -1.74 -12.27 -2.90
C ILE A 59 -1.59 -12.73 -1.44
N GLY A 60 -0.92 -11.94 -0.62
CA GLY A 60 -0.76 -12.21 0.80
C GLY A 60 -2.08 -12.22 1.58
N MET A 61 -3.04 -11.44 1.14
CA MET A 61 -4.40 -11.39 1.71
C MET A 61 -5.34 -12.46 1.15
N GLY A 62 -4.85 -13.37 0.28
CA GLY A 62 -5.62 -14.52 -0.20
C GLY A 62 -6.13 -14.43 -1.64
N VAL A 63 -5.84 -13.36 -2.37
CA VAL A 63 -6.20 -13.26 -3.79
C VAL A 63 -5.38 -14.26 -4.61
N ASP A 64 -6.04 -15.00 -5.50
CA ASP A 64 -5.36 -15.92 -6.43
C ASP A 64 -4.30 -15.16 -7.25
N PRO A 65 -3.02 -15.58 -7.19
CA PRO A 65 -1.96 -14.96 -7.98
C PRO A 65 -2.22 -14.94 -9.49
N ARG A 66 -3.03 -15.88 -10.00
CA ARG A 66 -3.44 -15.91 -11.41
C ARG A 66 -4.34 -14.73 -11.75
N LYS A 67 -5.23 -14.32 -10.85
CA LYS A 67 -6.09 -13.13 -11.04
C LYS A 67 -5.25 -11.85 -11.05
N VAL A 68 -4.24 -11.75 -10.16
CA VAL A 68 -3.30 -10.64 -10.15
C VAL A 68 -2.50 -10.59 -11.45
N MET A 69 -1.96 -11.74 -11.89
CA MET A 69 -1.23 -11.81 -13.17
C MET A 69 -2.14 -11.50 -14.37
N ALA A 70 -3.39 -11.97 -14.35
CA ALA A 70 -4.37 -11.66 -15.40
C ALA A 70 -4.64 -10.15 -15.49
N GLU A 71 -4.73 -9.45 -14.35
CA GLU A 71 -4.86 -8.00 -14.31
C GLU A 71 -3.68 -7.31 -14.99
N LEU A 72 -2.46 -7.72 -14.65
CA LEU A 72 -1.23 -7.19 -15.23
C LEU A 72 -1.15 -7.39 -16.77
N TYR A 73 -1.74 -8.47 -17.27
CA TYR A 73 -1.86 -8.75 -18.70
C TYR A 73 -3.07 -8.06 -19.36
N GLY A 74 -3.83 -7.25 -18.64
CA GLY A 74 -5.02 -6.57 -19.16
C GLY A 74 -6.17 -7.52 -19.52
N LYS A 75 -6.33 -8.62 -18.77
CA LYS A 75 -7.39 -9.61 -19.02
C LYS A 75 -8.61 -9.33 -18.16
N GLY A 76 -9.80 -9.50 -18.73
CA GLY A 76 -11.07 -9.33 -18.03
C GLY A 76 -11.28 -10.25 -16.83
N THR A 77 -10.47 -11.31 -16.69
CA THR A 77 -10.45 -12.20 -15.51
C THR A 77 -9.58 -11.69 -14.37
N GLY A 78 -8.93 -10.53 -14.56
CA GLY A 78 -8.13 -9.86 -13.54
C GLY A 78 -8.97 -9.27 -12.41
N THR A 79 -8.32 -8.83 -11.35
CA THR A 79 -8.94 -8.29 -10.14
C THR A 79 -9.73 -6.99 -10.38
N SER A 80 -9.32 -6.21 -11.36
CA SER A 80 -9.96 -4.95 -11.78
C SER A 80 -10.39 -5.04 -13.26
N GLN A 81 -10.76 -6.23 -13.71
CA GLN A 81 -11.24 -6.54 -15.08
C GLN A 81 -10.24 -6.15 -16.19
N GLY A 82 -8.94 -6.12 -15.86
CA GLY A 82 -7.86 -5.75 -16.79
C GLY A 82 -7.72 -4.24 -17.02
N LEU A 83 -8.44 -3.42 -16.29
CA LEU A 83 -8.45 -1.95 -16.43
C LEU A 83 -7.49 -1.25 -15.44
N GLY A 84 -7.16 -1.90 -14.34
CA GLY A 84 -6.31 -1.33 -13.29
C GLY A 84 -4.81 -1.44 -13.57
N GLY A 85 -4.38 -2.50 -14.21
CA GLY A 85 -2.97 -2.79 -14.48
C GLY A 85 -2.14 -2.93 -13.21
N SER A 86 -0.86 -2.53 -13.26
CA SER A 86 0.09 -2.71 -12.15
C SER A 86 -0.28 -1.94 -10.88
N MET A 87 -0.85 -0.75 -10.99
CA MET A 87 -0.98 0.18 -9.87
C MET A 87 -2.37 0.19 -9.20
N HIS A 88 -3.37 -0.48 -9.80
CA HIS A 88 -4.76 -0.39 -9.35
C HIS A 88 -5.38 -1.78 -9.25
N ILE A 89 -4.81 -2.61 -8.38
CA ILE A 89 -5.31 -3.95 -8.05
C ILE A 89 -6.20 -3.79 -6.81
N PHE A 90 -7.41 -4.34 -6.86
CA PHE A 90 -8.38 -4.27 -5.77
C PHE A 90 -9.00 -5.64 -5.51
N SER A 91 -9.31 -5.93 -4.26
CA SER A 91 -10.09 -7.11 -3.86
C SER A 91 -10.80 -6.86 -2.54
N LYS A 92 -11.97 -6.22 -2.61
CA LYS A 92 -12.78 -5.93 -1.43
C LYS A 92 -13.14 -7.19 -0.63
N GLU A 93 -13.39 -8.30 -1.31
CA GLU A 93 -13.71 -9.60 -0.69
C GLU A 93 -12.58 -10.13 0.21
N HIS A 94 -11.32 -9.75 -0.07
CA HIS A 94 -10.15 -10.11 0.72
C HIS A 94 -9.65 -8.96 1.62
N GLY A 95 -10.45 -7.92 1.84
CA GLY A 95 -10.04 -6.78 2.66
C GLY A 95 -8.95 -5.91 2.04
N PHE A 96 -8.60 -6.10 0.76
CA PHE A 96 -7.60 -5.31 0.05
C PHE A 96 -8.26 -4.16 -0.73
N TYR A 97 -8.10 -2.95 -0.23
CA TYR A 97 -8.71 -1.72 -0.79
C TYR A 97 -7.81 -1.00 -1.79
N GLY A 98 -6.84 -1.73 -2.32
CA GLY A 98 -6.16 -1.42 -3.55
C GLY A 98 -4.82 -0.72 -3.43
N GLY A 99 -4.15 -0.71 -4.58
CA GLY A 99 -3.03 0.15 -4.88
C GLY A 99 -3.50 1.45 -5.51
N HIS A 100 -2.75 2.52 -5.26
CA HIS A 100 -3.09 3.85 -5.74
C HIS A 100 -1.89 4.49 -6.45
N GLY A 101 -2.10 4.94 -7.70
CA GLY A 101 -1.07 5.61 -8.50
C GLY A 101 -0.78 7.03 -8.04
N ILE A 102 -1.76 7.72 -7.44
CA ILE A 102 -1.58 9.07 -6.91
C ILE A 102 -0.80 8.99 -5.60
N VAL A 103 0.40 9.56 -5.58
CA VAL A 103 1.28 9.54 -4.40
C VAL A 103 0.62 10.25 -3.22
N GLY A 104 0.43 9.51 -2.11
CA GLY A 104 -0.22 10.02 -0.90
C GLY A 104 -1.74 9.93 -0.91
N GLY A 105 -2.39 9.65 -2.05
CA GLY A 105 -3.85 9.58 -2.14
C GLY A 105 -4.48 8.48 -1.27
N GLN A 106 -3.77 7.38 -1.05
CA GLN A 106 -4.24 6.27 -0.20
C GLN A 106 -4.27 6.62 1.30
N ILE A 107 -3.55 7.65 1.74
CA ILE A 107 -3.43 8.01 3.16
C ILE A 107 -4.79 8.40 3.76
N PRO A 108 -5.48 9.43 3.24
CA PRO A 108 -6.82 9.78 3.74
C PRO A 108 -7.86 8.69 3.46
N LEU A 109 -7.70 7.91 2.38
CA LEU A 109 -8.61 6.78 2.11
C LEU A 109 -8.50 5.69 3.17
N GLY A 110 -7.26 5.39 3.63
CA GLY A 110 -7.04 4.43 4.71
C GLY A 110 -7.67 4.88 6.04
N ALA A 111 -7.49 6.15 6.39
CA ALA A 111 -8.18 6.72 7.55
C ALA A 111 -9.71 6.69 7.39
N GLY A 112 -10.22 6.91 6.17
CA GLY A 112 -11.65 6.80 5.86
C GLY A 112 -12.21 5.39 6.05
N LEU A 113 -11.43 4.35 5.69
CA LEU A 113 -11.79 2.95 5.95
C LEU A 113 -11.88 2.67 7.45
N ALA A 114 -10.89 3.14 8.22
CA ALA A 114 -10.88 3.02 9.68
C ALA A 114 -12.02 3.83 10.34
N PHE A 115 -12.31 5.02 9.82
CA PHE A 115 -13.45 5.82 10.27
C PHE A 115 -14.77 5.07 10.06
N ALA A 116 -14.96 4.46 8.88
CA ALA A 116 -16.17 3.68 8.61
C ALA A 116 -16.30 2.48 9.57
N ASP A 117 -15.21 1.78 9.89
CA ASP A 117 -15.27 0.68 10.86
C ASP A 117 -15.65 1.17 12.25
N LYS A 118 -15.05 2.24 12.70
CA LYS A 118 -15.39 2.86 13.98
C LYS A 118 -16.86 3.34 14.00
N TYR A 119 -17.31 4.02 12.96
CA TYR A 119 -18.66 4.54 12.85
C TYR A 119 -19.71 3.43 12.91
N PHE A 120 -19.45 2.30 12.24
CA PHE A 120 -20.37 1.16 12.22
C PHE A 120 -20.13 0.16 13.36
N GLY A 121 -19.26 0.45 14.32
CA GLY A 121 -18.95 -0.42 15.46
C GLY A 121 -18.30 -1.74 15.06
N ARG A 122 -17.51 -1.75 13.98
CA ARG A 122 -16.76 -2.94 13.54
C ARG A 122 -15.38 -2.96 14.20
N ASP A 123 -14.95 -4.15 14.61
CA ASP A 123 -13.66 -4.39 15.26
C ASP A 123 -12.60 -4.80 14.22
N GLY A 124 -12.16 -3.86 13.42
CA GLY A 124 -11.11 -4.06 12.42
C GLY A 124 -10.11 -2.92 12.42
N VAL A 125 -8.87 -3.22 12.03
CA VAL A 125 -7.80 -2.24 11.86
C VAL A 125 -7.49 -2.07 10.38
N THR A 126 -7.21 -0.83 9.95
CA THR A 126 -6.76 -0.57 8.59
C THR A 126 -5.26 -0.31 8.54
N LEU A 127 -4.50 -1.14 7.83
CA LEU A 127 -3.10 -0.89 7.53
C LEU A 127 -2.99 -0.08 6.24
N THR A 128 -2.36 1.08 6.35
CA THR A 128 -2.18 2.04 5.25
C THR A 128 -0.70 2.16 4.93
N PHE A 129 -0.27 1.60 3.80
CA PHE A 129 1.12 1.62 3.36
C PHE A 129 1.39 2.81 2.45
N MET A 130 2.58 3.39 2.59
CA MET A 130 3.05 4.51 1.76
C MET A 130 4.58 4.50 1.64
N GLY A 131 5.10 5.03 0.54
CA GLY A 131 6.54 5.28 0.40
C GLY A 131 6.98 6.55 1.13
N ASP A 132 8.30 6.69 1.30
CA ASP A 132 8.93 7.88 1.94
C ASP A 132 8.57 9.19 1.22
N GLY A 133 8.48 9.19 -0.11
CA GLY A 133 8.07 10.40 -0.86
C GLY A 133 6.64 10.86 -0.56
N ALA A 134 5.74 9.94 -0.24
CA ALA A 134 4.36 10.26 0.12
C ALA A 134 4.26 11.04 1.45
N THR A 135 5.25 10.91 2.32
CA THR A 135 5.28 11.63 3.61
C THR A 135 5.48 13.15 3.47
N ARG A 136 5.71 13.64 2.24
CA ARG A 136 5.81 15.07 1.93
C ARG A 136 4.49 15.69 1.48
N GLN A 137 3.44 14.89 1.37
CA GLN A 137 2.10 15.38 1.03
C GLN A 137 1.44 16.02 2.26
N GLY A 138 0.83 17.20 2.07
CA GLY A 138 0.08 17.88 3.14
C GLY A 138 -1.04 17.00 3.71
N SER A 139 -1.67 16.19 2.86
CA SER A 139 -2.72 15.26 3.25
C SER A 139 -2.30 14.23 4.32
N LEU A 140 -0.99 13.93 4.46
CA LEU A 140 -0.51 13.10 5.56
C LEU A 140 -0.79 13.78 6.92
N HIS A 141 -0.38 15.03 7.06
CA HIS A 141 -0.52 15.78 8.31
C HIS A 141 -2.00 16.02 8.67
N GLU A 142 -2.81 16.35 7.67
CA GLU A 142 -4.26 16.48 7.84
C GLU A 142 -4.89 15.17 8.30
N THR A 143 -4.49 14.05 7.68
CA THR A 143 -4.98 12.72 8.02
C THR A 143 -4.55 12.29 9.40
N PHE A 144 -3.29 12.53 9.80
CA PHE A 144 -2.80 12.22 11.13
C PHE A 144 -3.59 12.97 12.20
N ASN A 145 -3.81 14.28 11.99
CA ASN A 145 -4.61 15.07 12.91
C ASN A 145 -6.03 14.50 13.09
N LEU A 146 -6.71 14.14 12.00
CA LEU A 146 -8.07 13.56 12.07
C LEU A 146 -8.06 12.16 12.69
N ALA A 147 -7.07 11.34 12.34
CA ALA A 147 -6.95 9.99 12.88
C ALA A 147 -6.76 10.00 14.41
N MET A 148 -5.94 10.91 14.92
CA MET A 148 -5.75 11.10 16.36
C MET A 148 -6.97 11.70 17.04
N LEU A 149 -7.54 12.78 16.47
CA LEU A 149 -8.72 13.45 17.02
C LEU A 149 -9.89 12.47 17.19
N TRP A 150 -10.07 11.59 16.26
CA TRP A 150 -11.15 10.61 16.26
C TRP A 150 -10.75 9.23 16.77
N ASN A 151 -9.50 9.04 17.24
CA ASN A 151 -8.97 7.75 17.71
C ASN A 151 -9.30 6.61 16.71
N LEU A 152 -8.91 6.78 15.45
CA LEU A 152 -9.22 5.83 14.39
C LEU A 152 -8.35 4.57 14.50
N PRO A 153 -8.91 3.36 14.26
CA PRO A 153 -8.14 2.11 14.23
C PRO A 153 -7.34 1.99 12.91
N VAL A 154 -6.34 2.85 12.74
CA VAL A 154 -5.49 2.87 11.54
C VAL A 154 -4.02 2.82 11.94
N VAL A 155 -3.23 2.04 11.18
CA VAL A 155 -1.78 1.98 11.30
C VAL A 155 -1.18 2.48 9.99
N PHE A 156 -0.38 3.54 10.07
CA PHE A 156 0.34 4.10 8.93
C PHE A 156 1.73 3.50 8.84
N CYS A 157 2.01 2.77 7.76
CA CYS A 157 3.26 2.08 7.52
C CYS A 157 4.05 2.80 6.42
N VAL A 158 5.21 3.38 6.77
CA VAL A 158 6.11 3.99 5.79
C VAL A 158 7.15 2.99 5.34
N GLU A 159 7.12 2.61 4.08
CA GLU A 159 8.13 1.80 3.42
C GLU A 159 9.24 2.73 2.91
N ASN A 160 10.19 3.04 3.80
CA ASN A 160 11.30 3.94 3.48
C ASN A 160 12.40 3.20 2.71
N ASN A 161 12.30 3.23 1.38
CA ASN A 161 13.34 2.69 0.50
C ASN A 161 14.41 3.73 0.11
N GLY A 162 14.35 4.94 0.66
CA GLY A 162 15.33 6.00 0.49
C GLY A 162 15.15 6.86 -0.75
N TYR A 163 14.27 6.48 -1.67
CA TYR A 163 14.07 7.19 -2.94
C TYR A 163 12.61 7.27 -3.36
N ALA A 164 12.21 8.45 -3.79
CA ALA A 164 10.97 8.68 -4.53
C ALA A 164 11.34 8.98 -5.99
N MET A 165 11.15 8.02 -6.89
CA MET A 165 11.68 8.04 -8.25
C MET A 165 13.22 8.22 -8.23
N GLY A 166 13.76 9.28 -8.83
CA GLY A 166 15.18 9.63 -8.80
C GLY A 166 15.60 10.55 -7.65
N THR A 167 14.71 10.86 -6.71
CA THR A 167 14.98 11.84 -5.64
C THR A 167 15.16 11.14 -4.30
N SER A 168 16.33 11.32 -3.68
CA SER A 168 16.62 10.77 -2.35
C SER A 168 15.85 11.49 -1.24
N VAL A 169 15.62 10.78 -0.13
CA VAL A 169 15.00 11.36 1.08
C VAL A 169 15.79 12.57 1.56
N GLU A 170 17.12 12.53 1.56
CA GLU A 170 18.01 13.61 1.99
C GLU A 170 17.79 14.94 1.25
N ARG A 171 17.35 14.87 -0.02
CA ARG A 171 17.08 16.06 -0.84
C ARG A 171 15.71 16.68 -0.57
N THR A 172 14.82 15.97 0.08
CA THR A 172 13.41 16.38 0.26
C THR A 172 12.97 16.45 1.70
N ALA A 173 13.77 15.91 2.62
CA ALA A 173 13.49 15.91 4.04
C ALA A 173 14.49 16.76 4.80
N ASN A 174 14.00 17.56 5.74
CA ASN A 174 14.85 18.27 6.69
C ASN A 174 15.51 17.35 7.74
N HIS A 175 15.01 16.10 7.87
CA HIS A 175 15.60 15.04 8.68
C HIS A 175 15.21 13.65 8.11
N SER A 176 16.06 12.65 8.38
CA SER A 176 15.88 11.27 7.87
C SER A 176 14.95 10.40 8.72
N GLU A 177 14.62 10.81 9.93
CA GLU A 177 13.82 10.06 10.90
C GLU A 177 12.32 10.27 10.66
N ILE A 178 11.79 9.65 9.59
CA ILE A 178 10.41 9.84 9.13
C ILE A 178 9.38 9.47 10.22
N TRP A 179 9.71 8.52 11.10
CA TRP A 179 8.83 8.11 12.18
C TRP A 179 8.49 9.23 13.17
N LYS A 180 9.35 10.23 13.29
CA LYS A 180 9.08 11.42 14.12
C LYS A 180 7.93 12.28 13.61
N LEU A 181 7.53 12.14 12.35
CA LEU A 181 6.37 12.86 11.83
C LEU A 181 5.06 12.49 12.54
N GLY A 182 5.00 11.29 13.15
CA GLY A 182 3.86 10.85 13.97
C GLY A 182 3.83 11.44 15.39
N HIS A 183 4.91 12.03 15.86
CA HIS A 183 5.00 12.68 17.18
C HIS A 183 4.57 14.16 17.12
N GLN A 184 3.36 14.45 16.65
CA GLN A 184 2.81 15.79 16.73
C GLN A 184 2.15 16.03 18.10
N GLY A 185 2.94 16.08 19.18
CA GLY A 185 2.35 16.25 20.50
C GLY A 185 3.30 16.58 21.65
N GLU A 186 4.59 16.44 21.44
CA GLU A 186 5.59 16.90 22.41
C GLU A 186 6.34 18.08 21.79
N HIS A 187 5.81 19.28 21.98
CA HIS A 187 6.64 20.49 21.91
C HIS A 187 7.51 20.52 23.15
N PRO A 188 8.84 20.76 23.02
CA PRO A 188 9.71 20.99 24.16
C PRO A 188 9.30 22.24 24.93
#